data_50f147f3445bd6f1833f3bfc186f0d4e
#
_entry.id   50f147f3445bd6f1833f3bfc186f0d4e
#
_cell.length_a   1.000
_cell.length_b   1.000
_cell.length_c   1.000
_cell.angle_alpha   90.00
_cell.angle_beta   90.00
_cell.angle_gamma   90.00
#
_symmetry.space_group_name_H-M   'P 1'
#
loop_
_entity.id
_entity.type
_entity.pdbx_description
1 polymer ?
#
loop_
_entity_poly.entity_id
_entity_poly.type
_entity_poly.pdbx_seq_one_letter_code
_entity_poly.pdbx_strand_id
1 'polypeptide(L)' 'MLNKYTFIFEIGWRDSKTGRLKPYEYRKKTQMSINDARVYARRLANTQNVLHVRFYKEMY' A
#
# COMPACT_ATOMS: atom_id res chain seq x y z
N MET A 1 -20.11 -0.39 -15.36
CA MET A 1 -18.89 0.43 -15.49
C MET A 1 -18.14 0.41 -14.18
N LEU A 2 -16.85 0.10 -14.21
CA LEU A 2 -16.05 0.08 -12.99
C LEU A 2 -15.63 1.50 -12.64
N ASN A 3 -15.82 1.87 -11.38
CA ASN A 3 -15.36 3.16 -10.89
C ASN A 3 -13.88 3.10 -10.61
N LYS A 4 -13.18 4.12 -11.04
CA LYS A 4 -11.73 4.25 -10.81
C LYS A 4 -11.49 5.39 -9.84
N TYR A 5 -10.57 5.16 -8.92
CA TYR A 5 -10.25 6.11 -7.85
C TYR A 5 -8.75 6.24 -7.69
N THR A 6 -8.38 7.22 -6.89
CA THR A 6 -7.00 7.35 -6.45
C THR A 6 -6.90 6.79 -5.05
N PHE A 7 -5.93 5.91 -4.82
CA PHE A 7 -5.69 5.30 -3.52
C PHE A 7 -4.31 5.67 -3.00
N ILE A 8 -4.24 5.82 -1.69
CA ILE A 8 -2.97 6.02 -0.99
C ILE A 8 -2.68 4.73 -0.24
N PHE A 9 -1.47 4.19 -0.41
CA PHE A 9 -1.03 2.97 0.28
C PHE A 9 0.04 3.35 1.29
N GLU A 10 -0.24 3.04 2.55
CA GLU A 10 0.70 3.24 3.65
C GLU A 10 1.40 1.92 3.90
N ILE A 11 2.71 1.90 3.77
CA ILE A 11 3.50 0.67 3.84
C ILE A 11 4.52 0.80 4.96
N GLY A 12 4.48 -0.14 5.87
CA GLY A 12 5.46 -0.23 6.95
C GLY A 12 6.53 -1.26 6.62
N TRP A 13 7.76 -0.82 6.57
CA TRP A 13 8.91 -1.66 6.23
C TRP A 13 9.79 -1.90 7.43
N ARG A 14 10.48 -3.04 7.40
CA ARG A 14 11.55 -3.33 8.33
C ARG A 14 12.87 -3.32 7.56
N ASP A 15 13.89 -2.71 8.15
CA ASP A 15 15.24 -2.75 7.57
C ASP A 15 15.75 -4.18 7.64
N SER A 16 16.18 -4.72 6.49
CA SER A 16 16.61 -6.11 6.41
C SER A 16 17.93 -6.37 7.15
N LYS A 17 18.72 -5.32 7.36
CA LYS A 17 20.03 -5.46 8.01
C LYS A 17 19.96 -5.30 9.52
N THR A 18 19.20 -4.30 9.99
CA THR A 18 19.13 -3.97 11.40
C THR A 18 17.89 -4.52 12.08
N GLY A 19 16.87 -4.88 11.33
CA GLY A 19 15.58 -5.31 11.87
C GLY A 19 14.73 -4.18 12.41
N ARG A 20 15.18 -2.95 12.29
CA ARG A 20 14.44 -1.80 12.80
C ARG A 20 13.36 -1.37 11.84
N LEU A 21 12.32 -0.75 12.39
CA LEU A 21 11.25 -0.20 11.60
C LEU A 21 11.75 1.05 10.86
N LYS A 22 11.36 1.16 9.60
CA LYS A 22 11.62 2.34 8.80
C LYS A 22 10.43 3.29 8.90
N PRO A 23 10.60 4.57 8.56
CA PRO A 23 9.46 5.47 8.41
C PRO A 23 8.51 4.91 7.36
N TYR A 24 7.21 5.14 7.55
CA TYR A 24 6.21 4.67 6.60
C TYR A 24 6.44 5.25 5.21
N GLU A 25 6.25 4.40 4.21
CA GLU A 25 6.25 4.82 2.83
C GLU A 25 4.80 5.03 2.40
N TYR A 26 4.55 6.07 1.59
CA TYR A 26 3.23 6.32 1.04
C TYR A 26 3.31 6.30 -0.48
N ARG A 27 2.45 5.50 -1.10
CA ARG A 27 2.37 5.41 -2.56
C ARG A 27 1.00 5.85 -3.01
N LYS A 28 0.96 6.70 -4.01
CA LYS A 28 -0.28 7.17 -4.62
C LYS A 28 -0.47 6.45 -5.94
N LYS A 29 -1.62 5.80 -6.11
CA LYS A 29 -1.97 5.09 -7.34
C LYS A 29 -3.29 5.62 -7.85
N THR A 30 -3.32 6.03 -9.11
CA THR A 30 -4.52 6.58 -9.75
C THR A 30 -5.16 5.54 -10.64
N GLN A 31 -6.40 5.80 -11.07
CA GLN A 31 -7.12 4.97 -12.03
C GLN A 31 -7.21 3.52 -11.56
N MET A 32 -7.62 3.32 -10.31
CA MET A 32 -7.61 2.02 -9.68
C MET A 32 -8.98 1.72 -9.08
N SER A 33 -9.52 0.53 -9.34
CA SER A 33 -10.75 0.08 -8.71
C SER A 33 -10.46 -0.39 -7.28
N ILE A 34 -11.51 -0.51 -6.46
CA ILE A 34 -11.35 -1.03 -5.10
C ILE A 34 -10.75 -2.44 -5.14
N ASN A 35 -11.18 -3.24 -6.10
CA ASN A 35 -10.67 -4.61 -6.24
C ASN A 35 -9.18 -4.62 -6.56
N ASP A 36 -8.76 -3.75 -7.47
CA ASP A 36 -7.35 -3.62 -7.83
C ASP A 36 -6.53 -3.17 -6.62
N ALA A 37 -7.10 -2.26 -5.82
CA ALA A 37 -6.41 -1.78 -4.62
C ALA A 37 -6.20 -2.91 -3.61
N ARG A 38 -7.19 -3.78 -3.44
CA ARG A 38 -7.08 -4.93 -2.55
C ARG A 38 -6.01 -5.90 -3.01
N VAL A 39 -5.97 -6.17 -4.32
CA VAL A 39 -4.96 -7.07 -4.88
C VAL A 39 -3.57 -6.49 -4.69
N TYR A 40 -3.41 -5.20 -4.96
CA TYR A 40 -2.12 -4.53 -4.80
C TYR A 40 -1.67 -4.55 -3.34
N ALA A 41 -2.58 -4.26 -2.41
CA ALA A 41 -2.27 -4.27 -0.98
C ALA A 41 -1.84 -5.66 -0.52
N ARG A 42 -2.51 -6.71 -1.03
CA ARG A 42 -2.15 -8.08 -0.68
C ARG A 42 -0.75 -8.43 -1.18
N ARG A 43 -0.40 -8.00 -2.39
CA ARG A 43 0.94 -8.23 -2.93
C ARG A 43 1.99 -7.53 -2.10
N LEU A 44 1.71 -6.30 -1.68
CA LEU A 44 2.62 -5.56 -0.81
C LEU A 44 2.79 -6.27 0.52
N ALA A 45 1.69 -6.75 1.11
CA ALA A 45 1.74 -7.42 2.40
C ALA A 45 2.54 -8.71 2.35
N ASN A 46 2.63 -9.33 1.18
CA ASN A 46 3.41 -10.56 1.00
C ASN A 46 4.85 -10.29 0.56
N THR A 47 5.24 -9.03 0.46
CA THR A 47 6.61 -8.66 0.10
C THR A 47 7.51 -8.79 1.32
N GLN A 48 8.72 -9.29 1.09
CA GLN A 48 9.69 -9.47 2.17
C GLN A 48 9.97 -8.13 2.86
N ASN A 49 10.00 -8.15 4.19
CA ASN A 49 10.28 -7.00 5.05
C ASN A 49 9.14 -5.98 5.13
N VAL A 50 7.98 -6.29 4.56
CA VAL A 50 6.78 -5.48 4.77
C VAL A 50 6.04 -6.03 5.98
N LEU A 51 5.81 -5.17 6.97
CA LEU A 51 5.15 -5.56 8.22
C LEU A 51 3.73 -5.03 8.32
N HIS A 52 3.40 -4.03 7.51
CA HIS A 52 2.13 -3.34 7.63
C HIS A 52 1.74 -2.74 6.28
N VAL A 53 0.49 -2.97 5.89
CA VAL A 53 -0.06 -2.32 4.69
C VAL A 53 -1.46 -1.84 5.03
N ARG A 54 -1.73 -0.59 4.72
CA ARG A 54 -3.06 -0.02 4.83
C ARG A 54 -3.30 0.86 3.61
N PHE A 55 -4.52 0.87 3.11
CA PHE A 55 -4.83 1.74 2.00
C PHE A 55 -6.18 2.41 2.20
N TYR A 56 -6.34 3.55 1.58
CA TYR A 56 -7.57 4.31 1.66
C TYR A 56 -7.75 5.13 0.38
N LYS A 57 -9.00 5.41 0.08
CA LYS A 57 -9.35 6.21 -1.08
C LYS A 57 -9.05 7.68 -0.78
N GLU A 58 -8.36 8.34 -1.71
CA GLU A 58 -8.11 9.78 -1.56
C GLU A 58 -9.41 10.52 -1.80
N MET A 59 -9.77 11.37 -0.87
CA MET A 59 -10.99 12.16 -0.91
C MET A 59 -10.66 13.61 -1.24
N TYR A 60 -11.45 14.20 -2.12
CA TYR A 60 -11.31 15.61 -2.48
C TYR A 60 -12.50 16.39 -1.98
#